data_79a8b05f4bfc892668c3fdb83fe5eae7
#
_entry.id   79a8b05f4bfc892668c3fdb83fe5eae7
#
_cell.length_a   1.000
_cell.length_b   1.000
_cell.length_c   1.000
_cell.angle_alpha   90.00
_cell.angle_beta   90.00
_cell.angle_gamma   90.00
#
_symmetry.space_group_name_H-M   'P 1'
#
loop_
_entity.id
_entity.type
_entity.pdbx_description
1 polymer ?
#
loop_
_entity_poly.entity_id
_entity_poly.type
_entity_poly.pdbx_seq_one_letter_code
_entity_poly.pdbx_strand_id
1 'polypeptide(L)'
;RQGVTFHNGQPFTADDVMFTFERILNSTEPIGLNSWVAGTIDHLEKVDDHTVLIVTPEPYAPLVPNLTRIHIIPGQTFQEMGVEAFALEPVGTGPFMYSSWTIGQQVVLDKYEDHWRTGYPLVDRVVFRIIPDEFGRYAALSAGEVDIEVLRQRLARHLLDARNRLP
;
A
#
# COMPACT_ATOMS: atom_id res chain seq x y z
N ARG A 1 14.24 -9.68 4.93
CA ARG A 1 14.00 -9.78 6.39
C ARG A 1 13.41 -11.15 6.70
N GLN A 2 13.81 -11.75 7.81
CA GLN A 2 13.28 -13.04 8.28
C GLN A 2 12.16 -12.83 9.30
N GLY A 3 11.27 -13.84 9.47
CA GLY A 3 10.20 -13.84 10.46
C GLY A 3 9.04 -12.86 10.18
N VAL A 4 8.88 -12.43 8.94
CA VAL A 4 7.71 -11.65 8.51
C VAL A 4 6.63 -12.61 8.04
N THR A 5 5.39 -12.36 8.47
CA THR A 5 4.20 -13.08 8.03
C THR A 5 3.22 -12.15 7.35
N PHE A 6 2.47 -12.68 6.39
CA PHE A 6 1.29 -12.01 5.85
C PHE A 6 0.14 -12.03 6.86
N HIS A 7 -0.89 -11.22 6.64
CA HIS A 7 -2.08 -11.13 7.52
C HIS A 7 -2.82 -12.44 7.70
N ASN A 8 -2.68 -13.40 6.79
CA ASN A 8 -3.24 -14.75 6.87
C ASN A 8 -2.30 -15.76 7.55
N GLY A 9 -1.17 -15.32 8.11
CA GLY A 9 -0.19 -16.13 8.81
C GLY A 9 0.84 -16.84 7.92
N GLN A 10 0.74 -16.75 6.59
CA GLN A 10 1.74 -17.31 5.68
C GLN A 10 3.09 -16.58 5.84
N PRO A 11 4.23 -17.30 5.79
CA PRO A 11 5.55 -16.67 5.82
C PRO A 11 5.79 -15.86 4.55
N PHE A 12 6.39 -14.68 4.71
CA PHE A 12 6.87 -13.86 3.59
C PHE A 12 8.25 -14.36 3.15
N THR A 13 8.39 -14.71 1.87
CA THR A 13 9.62 -15.24 1.30
C THR A 13 9.99 -14.56 -0.03
N ALA A 14 11.15 -14.92 -0.56
CA ALA A 14 11.59 -14.49 -1.89
C ALA A 14 10.64 -14.95 -3.01
N ASP A 15 9.91 -16.07 -2.83
CA ASP A 15 8.94 -16.55 -3.82
C ASP A 15 7.79 -15.56 -4.03
N ASP A 16 7.33 -14.87 -2.97
CA ASP A 16 6.30 -13.84 -3.07
C ASP A 16 6.80 -12.61 -3.82
N VAL A 17 8.08 -12.26 -3.63
CA VAL A 17 8.74 -11.19 -4.39
C VAL A 17 8.80 -11.58 -5.87
N MET A 18 9.32 -12.78 -6.18
CA MET A 18 9.38 -13.30 -7.55
C MET A 18 8.00 -13.27 -8.21
N PHE A 19 7.00 -13.86 -7.55
CA PHE A 19 5.63 -13.88 -8.05
C PHE A 19 5.08 -12.48 -8.36
N THR A 20 5.29 -11.52 -7.44
CA THR A 20 4.79 -10.14 -7.60
C THR A 20 5.41 -9.46 -8.82
N PHE A 21 6.72 -9.58 -8.99
CA PHE A 21 7.42 -8.98 -10.12
C PHE A 21 7.11 -9.68 -11.44
N GLU A 22 7.08 -11.01 -11.47
CA GLU A 22 6.71 -11.79 -12.65
C GLU A 22 5.30 -11.45 -13.14
N ARG A 23 4.36 -11.28 -12.20
CA ARG A 23 3.00 -10.83 -12.52
C ARG A 23 3.00 -9.45 -13.19
N ILE A 24 3.86 -8.52 -12.76
CA ILE A 24 3.96 -7.17 -13.34
C ILE A 24 4.65 -7.24 -14.70
N LEU A 25 5.76 -7.97 -14.81
CA LEU A 25 6.56 -8.08 -16.04
C LEU A 25 5.82 -8.81 -17.16
N ASN A 26 5.07 -9.85 -16.83
CA ASN A 26 4.33 -10.69 -17.80
C ASN A 26 2.90 -10.20 -18.07
N SER A 27 2.46 -9.12 -17.44
CA SER A 27 1.12 -8.61 -17.66
C SER A 27 0.99 -7.94 -19.03
N THR A 28 -0.04 -8.33 -19.79
CA THR A 28 -0.43 -7.66 -21.03
C THR A 28 -1.26 -6.38 -20.78
N GLU A 29 -1.76 -6.23 -19.56
CA GLU A 29 -2.51 -5.07 -19.12
C GLU A 29 -1.66 -4.19 -18.20
N PRO A 30 -1.79 -2.85 -18.29
CA PRO A 30 -1.09 -1.96 -17.36
C PRO A 30 -1.51 -2.26 -15.91
N ILE A 31 -0.59 -2.80 -15.09
CA ILE A 31 -0.84 -3.00 -13.68
C ILE A 31 -0.61 -1.67 -12.94
N GLY A 32 -1.53 -0.73 -13.12
CA GLY A 32 -1.58 0.52 -12.39
C GLY A 32 -0.27 1.30 -12.41
N LEU A 33 0.13 1.82 -11.25
CA LEU A 33 1.35 2.63 -11.07
C LEU A 33 2.66 1.84 -11.23
N ASN A 34 2.60 0.53 -11.41
CA ASN A 34 3.78 -0.35 -11.45
C ASN A 34 4.24 -0.68 -12.87
N SER A 35 3.57 -0.16 -13.91
CA SER A 35 3.95 -0.35 -15.32
C SER A 35 5.39 0.09 -15.66
N TRP A 36 5.98 0.98 -14.84
CA TRP A 36 7.37 1.41 -14.99
C TRP A 36 8.36 0.25 -14.82
N VAL A 37 8.01 -0.80 -14.08
CA VAL A 37 8.85 -1.98 -13.81
C VAL A 37 9.25 -2.64 -15.12
N ALA A 38 8.30 -2.82 -16.04
CA ALA A 38 8.52 -3.47 -17.33
C ALA A 38 9.57 -2.77 -18.22
N GLY A 39 9.83 -1.46 -17.99
CA GLY A 39 10.82 -0.71 -18.74
C GLY A 39 12.19 -0.54 -18.05
N THR A 40 12.32 -0.95 -16.79
CA THR A 40 13.51 -0.68 -15.98
C THR A 40 14.13 -1.90 -15.33
N ILE A 41 13.41 -2.99 -15.20
CA ILE A 41 13.88 -4.27 -14.66
C ILE A 41 13.88 -5.29 -15.79
N ASP A 42 15.03 -5.93 -16.02
CA ASP A 42 15.18 -6.98 -17.01
C ASP A 42 14.61 -8.30 -16.47
N HIS A 43 15.15 -8.76 -15.35
CA HIS A 43 14.66 -9.97 -14.67
C HIS A 43 15.02 -9.97 -13.19
N LEU A 44 14.48 -10.94 -12.47
CA LEU A 44 14.81 -11.23 -11.08
C LEU A 44 15.34 -12.66 -10.98
N GLU A 45 16.26 -12.88 -10.02
CA GLU A 45 16.76 -14.20 -9.66
C GLU A 45 16.56 -14.44 -8.16
N LYS A 46 15.96 -15.58 -7.79
CA LYS A 46 15.92 -16.03 -6.40
C LYS A 46 17.25 -16.65 -6.03
N VAL A 47 17.97 -16.04 -5.09
CA VAL A 47 19.24 -16.58 -4.57
C VAL A 47 18.97 -17.58 -3.43
N ASP A 48 18.10 -17.20 -2.49
CA ASP A 48 17.62 -18.04 -1.38
C ASP A 48 16.23 -17.53 -0.93
N ASP A 49 15.67 -18.09 0.14
CA ASP A 49 14.33 -17.74 0.62
C ASP A 49 14.19 -16.28 1.12
N HIS A 50 15.29 -15.57 1.29
CA HIS A 50 15.30 -14.19 1.82
C HIS A 50 16.13 -13.22 0.97
N THR A 51 16.66 -13.70 -0.17
CA THR A 51 17.53 -12.92 -1.05
C THR A 51 17.06 -13.02 -2.50
N VAL A 52 16.79 -11.86 -3.10
CA VAL A 52 16.45 -11.73 -4.53
C VAL A 52 17.42 -10.77 -5.18
N LEU A 53 17.95 -11.16 -6.33
CA LEU A 53 18.73 -10.29 -7.21
C LEU A 53 17.79 -9.65 -8.23
N ILE A 54 17.86 -8.32 -8.35
CA ILE A 54 17.12 -7.55 -9.36
C ILE A 54 18.13 -7.06 -10.39
N VAL A 55 17.96 -7.47 -11.64
CA VAL A 55 18.84 -7.11 -12.75
C VAL A 55 18.17 -6.03 -13.59
N THR A 56 18.91 -4.96 -13.87
CA THR A 56 18.49 -3.87 -14.76
C THR A 56 19.36 -3.90 -16.03
N PRO A 57 18.82 -3.61 -17.23
CA PRO A 57 19.59 -3.63 -18.49
C PRO A 57 20.70 -2.58 -18.49
N GLU A 58 20.51 -1.48 -17.78
CA GLU A 58 21.50 -0.40 -17.62
C GLU A 58 21.50 0.10 -16.17
N PRO A 59 22.55 0.81 -15.69
CA PRO A 59 22.56 1.41 -14.36
C PRO A 59 21.36 2.34 -14.15
N TYR A 60 20.52 2.04 -13.17
CA TYR A 60 19.30 2.79 -12.88
C TYR A 60 19.28 3.30 -11.43
N ALA A 61 19.79 4.51 -11.23
CA ALA A 61 19.92 5.13 -9.90
C ALA A 61 18.59 5.25 -9.12
N PRO A 62 17.40 5.50 -9.74
CA PRO A 62 16.13 5.56 -9.02
C PRO A 62 15.55 4.20 -8.60
N LEU A 63 16.23 3.07 -8.83
CA LEU A 63 15.70 1.74 -8.54
C LEU A 63 15.20 1.63 -7.09
N VAL A 64 16.06 1.87 -6.12
CA VAL A 64 15.72 1.68 -4.69
C VAL A 64 14.55 2.56 -4.23
N PRO A 65 14.51 3.87 -4.50
CA PRO A 65 13.32 4.69 -4.21
C PRO A 65 12.05 4.17 -4.89
N ASN A 66 12.15 3.71 -6.14
CA ASN A 66 10.99 3.24 -6.89
C ASN A 66 10.46 1.90 -6.37
N LEU A 67 11.31 1.02 -5.83
CA LEU A 67 10.88 -0.23 -5.20
C LEU A 67 9.90 -0.02 -4.04
N THR A 68 9.93 1.13 -3.36
CA THR A 68 8.98 1.46 -2.29
C THR A 68 7.53 1.57 -2.77
N ARG A 69 7.30 1.62 -4.08
CA ARG A 69 5.98 1.69 -4.71
C ARG A 69 5.41 0.31 -5.06
N ILE A 70 6.24 -0.75 -4.95
CA ILE A 70 5.83 -2.13 -5.20
C ILE A 70 5.34 -2.74 -3.89
N HIS A 71 4.09 -3.18 -3.87
CA HIS A 71 3.51 -3.91 -2.75
C HIS A 71 3.57 -5.40 -3.06
N ILE A 72 4.31 -6.14 -2.25
CA ILE A 72 4.45 -7.59 -2.41
C ILE A 72 3.17 -8.26 -1.92
N ILE A 73 2.66 -9.18 -2.72
CA ILE A 73 1.45 -9.95 -2.44
C ILE A 73 1.79 -11.43 -2.22
N PRO A 74 1.05 -12.16 -1.37
CA PRO A 74 1.26 -13.59 -1.15
C PRO A 74 0.87 -14.39 -2.40
N GLY A 75 1.87 -14.94 -3.09
CA GLY A 75 1.67 -15.59 -4.39
C GLY A 75 0.68 -16.73 -4.35
N GLN A 76 0.79 -17.63 -3.37
CA GLN A 76 -0.12 -18.76 -3.20
C GLN A 76 -1.55 -18.29 -2.93
N THR A 77 -1.76 -17.42 -1.95
CA THR A 77 -3.09 -16.89 -1.61
C THR A 77 -3.74 -16.18 -2.81
N PHE A 78 -2.95 -15.40 -3.55
CA PHE A 78 -3.46 -14.71 -4.73
C PHE A 78 -3.94 -15.70 -5.81
N GLN A 79 -3.20 -16.79 -6.04
CA GLN A 79 -3.58 -17.83 -6.99
C GLN A 79 -4.84 -18.60 -6.55
N GLU A 80 -4.96 -18.89 -5.25
CA GLU A 80 -6.12 -19.59 -4.68
C GLU A 80 -7.39 -18.74 -4.71
N MET A 81 -7.29 -17.46 -4.36
CA MET A 81 -8.44 -16.53 -4.33
C MET A 81 -8.84 -16.05 -5.71
N GLY A 82 -7.88 -15.84 -6.59
CA GLY A 82 -8.07 -15.16 -7.86
C GLY A 82 -8.13 -13.63 -7.74
N VAL A 83 -8.02 -12.96 -8.89
CA VAL A 83 -7.87 -11.48 -8.98
C VAL A 83 -9.04 -10.74 -8.32
N GLU A 84 -10.26 -11.17 -8.58
CA GLU A 84 -11.48 -10.47 -8.12
C GLU A 84 -11.64 -10.55 -6.60
N ALA A 85 -11.51 -11.75 -6.03
CA ALA A 85 -11.63 -11.95 -4.59
C ALA A 85 -10.49 -11.27 -3.84
N PHE A 86 -9.25 -11.37 -4.34
CA PHE A 86 -8.10 -10.71 -3.72
C PHE A 86 -8.21 -9.17 -3.77
N ALA A 87 -8.84 -8.60 -4.79
CA ALA A 87 -9.08 -7.17 -4.87
C ALA A 87 -10.08 -6.67 -3.82
N LEU A 88 -11.00 -7.52 -3.39
CA LEU A 88 -12.00 -7.20 -2.36
C LEU A 88 -11.47 -7.46 -0.94
N GLU A 89 -10.62 -8.48 -0.77
CA GLU A 89 -10.05 -8.89 0.52
C GLU A 89 -8.53 -9.03 0.42
N PRO A 90 -7.80 -7.90 0.29
CA PRO A 90 -6.36 -7.93 0.07
C PRO A 90 -5.60 -8.40 1.32
N VAL A 91 -4.58 -9.22 1.10
CA VAL A 91 -3.66 -9.73 2.12
C VAL A 91 -2.28 -9.12 1.92
N GLY A 92 -1.68 -8.58 2.97
CA GLY A 92 -0.37 -7.95 2.95
C GLY A 92 0.43 -8.22 4.21
N THR A 93 1.56 -7.52 4.38
CA THR A 93 2.46 -7.59 5.56
C THR A 93 2.49 -6.29 6.36
N GLY A 94 1.56 -5.38 6.07
CA GLY A 94 1.49 -4.07 6.71
C GLY A 94 1.03 -4.12 8.17
N PRO A 95 1.13 -2.98 8.89
CA PRO A 95 0.71 -2.91 10.29
C PRO A 95 -0.79 -2.99 10.49
N PHE A 96 -1.57 -2.81 9.43
CA PHE A 96 -3.02 -2.92 9.44
C PHE A 96 -3.48 -3.93 8.40
N MET A 97 -4.46 -4.75 8.75
CA MET A 97 -5.10 -5.73 7.89
C MET A 97 -6.50 -5.29 7.48
N TYR A 98 -6.93 -5.73 6.32
CA TYR A 98 -8.28 -5.46 5.82
C TYR A 98 -9.34 -6.01 6.77
N SER A 99 -10.35 -5.20 7.07
CA SER A 99 -11.50 -5.58 7.90
C SER A 99 -12.81 -5.50 7.11
N SER A 100 -13.08 -4.35 6.47
CA SER A 100 -14.27 -4.21 5.63
C SER A 100 -14.16 -3.04 4.66
N TRP A 101 -14.96 -3.11 3.58
CA TRP A 101 -15.10 -2.04 2.60
C TRP A 101 -16.58 -1.83 2.26
N THR A 102 -17.09 -0.63 2.53
CA THR A 102 -18.36 -0.15 2.04
C THR A 102 -18.10 0.77 0.86
N ILE A 103 -18.37 0.28 -0.35
CA ILE A 103 -18.05 0.98 -1.61
C ILE A 103 -18.64 2.40 -1.60
N GLY A 104 -17.81 3.39 -1.92
CA GLY A 104 -18.19 4.81 -1.93
C GLY A 104 -18.35 5.46 -0.55
N GLN A 105 -18.17 4.73 0.55
CA GLN A 105 -18.32 5.25 1.91
C GLN A 105 -17.04 5.18 2.73
N GLN A 106 -16.53 3.97 2.97
CA GLN A 106 -15.35 3.80 3.83
C GLN A 106 -14.63 2.48 3.61
N VAL A 107 -13.33 2.49 3.94
CA VAL A 107 -12.51 1.27 4.14
C VAL A 107 -12.09 1.22 5.59
N VAL A 108 -12.24 0.08 6.23
CA VAL A 108 -11.85 -0.18 7.62
C VAL A 108 -10.69 -1.16 7.63
N LEU A 109 -9.63 -0.80 8.34
CA LEU A 109 -8.48 -1.63 8.58
C LEU A 109 -8.29 -1.81 10.08
N ASP A 110 -8.09 -3.06 10.52
CA ASP A 110 -7.79 -3.39 11.91
C ASP A 110 -6.29 -3.62 12.09
N LYS A 111 -5.80 -3.39 13.29
CA LYS A 111 -4.43 -3.65 13.68
C LYS A 111 -4.06 -5.11 13.42
N TYR A 112 -2.86 -5.33 12.87
CA TYR A 112 -2.26 -6.66 12.77
C TYR A 112 -1.36 -6.89 13.99
N GLU A 113 -1.79 -7.72 14.93
CA GLU A 113 -1.08 -7.92 16.20
C GLU A 113 0.29 -8.58 16.00
N ASP A 114 0.42 -9.47 15.01
CA ASP A 114 1.67 -10.17 14.69
C ASP A 114 2.57 -9.38 13.73
N HIS A 115 2.39 -8.04 13.66
CA HIS A 115 3.22 -7.20 12.81
C HIS A 115 4.69 -7.29 13.22
N TRP A 116 5.55 -7.48 12.21
CA TRP A 116 6.99 -7.70 12.36
C TRP A 116 7.76 -6.59 13.08
N ARG A 117 7.17 -5.41 13.26
CA ARG A 117 7.76 -4.30 14.02
C ARG A 117 7.09 -4.22 15.38
N THR A 118 7.80 -4.70 16.40
CA THR A 118 7.34 -4.70 17.79
C THR A 118 6.88 -3.30 18.24
N GLY A 119 5.71 -3.23 18.90
CA GLY A 119 5.13 -2.00 19.42
C GLY A 119 4.38 -1.17 18.38
N TYR A 120 4.20 -1.67 17.16
CA TYR A 120 3.43 -1.01 16.11
C TYR A 120 2.38 -1.96 15.53
N PRO A 121 1.25 -1.38 15.03
CA PRO A 121 0.88 0.04 15.07
C PRO A 121 0.47 0.50 16.48
N LEU A 122 0.40 1.83 16.69
CA LEU A 122 0.02 2.43 17.98
C LEU A 122 -1.50 2.56 18.16
N VAL A 123 -2.26 2.51 17.08
CA VAL A 123 -3.72 2.57 17.08
C VAL A 123 -4.30 1.22 16.67
N ASP A 124 -5.50 0.89 17.15
CA ASP A 124 -6.10 -0.42 16.93
C ASP A 124 -6.85 -0.51 15.61
N ARG A 125 -7.27 0.64 15.07
CA ARG A 125 -8.08 0.71 13.84
C ARG A 125 -7.81 1.98 13.06
N VAL A 126 -7.86 1.88 11.72
CA VAL A 126 -7.87 3.02 10.81
C VAL A 126 -9.11 2.95 9.93
N VAL A 127 -9.86 4.05 9.83
CA VAL A 127 -11.04 4.17 8.98
C VAL A 127 -10.78 5.24 7.92
N PHE A 128 -10.75 4.85 6.66
CA PHE A 128 -10.69 5.79 5.54
C PHE A 128 -12.11 6.13 5.10
N ARG A 129 -12.61 7.31 5.48
CA ARG A 129 -13.92 7.82 5.05
C ARG A 129 -13.79 8.52 3.70
N ILE A 130 -14.67 8.15 2.76
CA ILE A 130 -14.71 8.75 1.42
C ILE A 130 -15.69 9.92 1.46
N ILE A 131 -15.17 11.14 1.53
CA ILE A 131 -15.94 12.39 1.47
C ILE A 131 -15.50 13.12 0.20
N PRO A 132 -16.30 13.08 -0.90
CA PRO A 132 -15.89 13.63 -2.20
C PRO A 132 -15.67 15.15 -2.18
N ASP A 133 -16.52 15.88 -1.44
CA ASP A 133 -16.44 17.33 -1.34
C ASP A 133 -15.29 17.77 -0.42
N GLU A 134 -14.48 18.71 -0.91
CA GLU A 134 -13.30 19.21 -0.19
C GLU A 134 -13.69 20.04 1.04
N PHE A 135 -14.75 20.86 0.94
CA PHE A 135 -15.26 21.64 2.08
C PHE A 135 -15.91 20.73 3.12
N GLY A 136 -16.62 19.68 2.67
CA GLY A 136 -17.17 18.63 3.55
C GLY A 136 -16.10 17.92 4.36
N ARG A 137 -14.93 17.60 3.75
CA ARG A 137 -13.80 17.03 4.49
C ARG A 137 -13.26 17.98 5.55
N TYR A 138 -13.06 19.26 5.18
CA TYR A 138 -12.62 20.27 6.13
C TYR A 138 -13.62 20.48 7.29
N ALA A 139 -14.93 20.49 6.99
CA ALA A 139 -15.96 20.59 8.01
C ALA A 139 -15.93 19.40 8.97
N ALA A 140 -15.79 18.17 8.46
CA ALA A 140 -15.67 16.95 9.26
C ALA A 140 -14.44 16.99 10.19
N LEU A 141 -13.28 17.47 9.69
CA LEU A 141 -12.08 17.65 10.52
C LEU A 141 -12.33 18.73 11.59
N SER A 142 -12.93 19.86 11.22
CA SER A 142 -13.20 20.96 12.15
C SER A 142 -14.22 20.59 13.24
N ALA A 143 -15.15 19.69 12.92
CA ALA A 143 -16.13 19.16 13.86
C ALA A 143 -15.58 18.01 14.74
N GLY A 144 -14.35 17.53 14.48
CA GLY A 144 -13.77 16.37 15.17
C GLY A 144 -14.38 15.04 14.77
N GLU A 145 -15.05 14.96 13.62
CA GLU A 145 -15.59 13.71 13.07
C GLU A 145 -14.54 12.82 12.41
N VAL A 146 -13.41 13.41 12.02
CA VAL A 146 -12.21 12.73 11.51
C VAL A 146 -10.97 13.36 12.14
N ASP A 147 -9.92 12.58 12.30
CA ASP A 147 -8.66 13.00 12.93
C ASP A 147 -7.66 13.58 11.93
N ILE A 148 -7.74 13.15 10.67
CA ILE A 148 -6.82 13.54 9.60
C ILE A 148 -7.61 13.78 8.32
N GLU A 149 -7.21 14.81 7.56
CA GLU A 149 -7.72 15.08 6.23
C GLU A 149 -6.60 15.31 5.23
N VAL A 150 -6.80 14.86 3.98
CA VAL A 150 -5.90 15.15 2.86
C VAL A 150 -6.44 16.37 2.10
N LEU A 151 -5.89 17.54 2.39
CA LEU A 151 -6.22 18.79 1.71
C LEU A 151 -5.54 18.88 0.35
N ARG A 152 -6.29 19.28 -0.69
CA ARG A 152 -5.68 19.73 -1.94
C ARG A 152 -4.97 21.07 -1.74
N GLN A 153 -3.89 21.29 -2.46
CA GLN A 153 -3.02 22.49 -2.30
C GLN A 153 -3.76 23.84 -2.35
N ARG A 154 -4.90 23.94 -3.03
CA ARG A 154 -5.69 25.17 -3.12
C ARG A 154 -6.33 25.55 -1.78
N LEU A 155 -6.98 24.62 -1.12
CA LEU A 155 -7.63 24.87 0.16
C LEU A 155 -6.61 25.08 1.28
N ALA A 156 -5.52 24.33 1.28
CA ALA A 156 -4.43 24.49 2.24
C ALA A 156 -3.85 25.91 2.21
N ARG A 157 -3.64 26.50 1.03
CA ARG A 157 -3.21 27.91 0.90
C ARG A 157 -4.23 28.89 1.45
N HIS A 158 -5.52 28.73 1.12
CA HIS A 158 -6.59 29.59 1.62
C HIS A 158 -6.69 29.59 3.14
N LEU A 159 -6.55 28.42 3.77
CA LEU A 159 -6.61 28.27 5.22
C LEU A 159 -5.38 28.87 5.91
N LEU A 160 -4.18 28.71 5.33
CA LEU A 160 -2.95 29.33 5.81
C LEU A 160 -3.04 30.86 5.72
N ASP A 161 -3.55 31.38 4.60
CA ASP A 161 -3.74 32.82 4.41
C ASP A 161 -4.80 33.41 5.36
N ALA A 162 -5.89 32.66 5.63
CA ALA A 162 -6.91 33.07 6.59
C ALA A 162 -6.34 33.11 8.03
N ARG A 163 -5.54 32.09 8.41
CA ARG A 163 -4.89 32.05 9.75
C ARG A 163 -3.92 33.22 9.95
N ASN A 164 -3.18 33.59 8.91
CA ASN A 164 -2.23 34.69 8.97
C ASN A 164 -2.89 36.08 8.95
N ARG A 165 -4.21 36.18 8.75
CA ARG A 165 -4.98 37.41 8.76
C ARG A 165 -5.77 37.63 10.05
N LEU A 166 -5.74 36.69 10.98
CA LEU A 166 -6.33 36.87 12.32
C LEU A 166 -5.37 37.70 13.17
N PRO A 167 -5.83 38.74 13.88
CA PRO A 167 -4.98 39.62 14.69
C PRO A 167 -4.37 38.93 15.90
#